data_c611cd28b97f64b31796b9c221468da9
#
_entry.id   c611cd28b97f64b31796b9c221468da9
#
_cell.length_a   1.000
_cell.length_b   1.000
_cell.length_c   1.000
_cell.angle_alpha   90.00
_cell.angle_beta   90.00
_cell.angle_gamma   90.00
#
_symmetry.space_group_name_H-M   'P 1'
#
loop_
_entity.id
_entity.type
_entity.pdbx_description
1 polymer ?
#
loop_
_entity_poly.entity_id
_entity_poly.type
_entity_poly.pdbx_seq_one_letter_code
_entity_poly.pdbx_strand_id
1 'polypeptide(L)'
;MGSEMCIRDSYKRLSFENWNTGENRITQIAIAKFEYSGSKTGGLYFGVQNRQNYFESADRTTFCELARVTSVFVSLRNKLRDDQKEIRHLQDRDQLTGLYNLEAFKYRLKNILAEAKQGQEHYALVHIDIDKFSYVNENYGQQTGDAILKDFAGGIQTNERVLLACRMYSDYFILLLKGKDQSEIEKLVAWSTEHYEEKLKKRYPSGTLRLSVGICHIENLNEKFDTILESANLARKLVKEQGGSGICVYKEEMRAKRDDAIQITGRFYGAMQQGELEVYLQPKFNLEERKIYGAEALARWRTKTGEMIMPGRFVPPLENIGYVVDLDFYIYEQLLRAMKRWKKAGKELFT
;
A
#
# COMPACT_ATOMS: atom_id res chain seq x y z
N MET A 1 -24.17 -8.34 35.28
CA MET A 1 -24.53 -7.70 36.56
C MET A 1 -24.13 -6.24 36.43
N GLY A 2 -25.10 -5.37 36.17
CA GLY A 2 -24.90 -3.98 35.95
C GLY A 2 -24.45 -3.27 37.20
N SER A 3 -23.40 -2.47 37.06
CA SER A 3 -23.07 -1.46 38.05
C SER A 3 -24.17 -0.39 38.01
N GLU A 4 -25.14 -0.51 38.88
CA GLU A 4 -25.94 0.64 39.31
C GLU A 4 -24.97 1.65 39.90
N MET A 5 -24.58 2.59 39.06
CA MET A 5 -23.73 3.71 39.46
C MET A 5 -24.57 4.54 40.47
N CYS A 6 -24.10 4.56 41.68
CA CYS A 6 -24.74 5.24 42.80
C CYS A 6 -24.82 6.76 42.55
N ILE A 7 -25.86 7.20 41.88
CA ILE A 7 -26.12 8.61 41.52
C ILE A 7 -26.57 9.43 42.76
N ARG A 8 -26.71 8.79 43.91
CA ARG A 8 -27.29 9.43 45.12
C ARG A 8 -26.41 10.45 45.82
N ASP A 9 -25.09 10.45 45.59
CA ASP A 9 -24.18 11.30 46.37
C ASP A 9 -23.54 12.50 45.65
N SER A 10 -23.80 12.67 44.34
CA SER A 10 -23.12 13.71 43.53
C SER A 10 -23.78 15.11 43.63
N TYR A 11 -24.90 15.28 44.30
CA TYR A 11 -25.67 16.53 44.28
C TYR A 11 -25.52 17.39 45.57
N LYS A 12 -24.36 17.38 46.21
CA LYS A 12 -24.19 17.99 47.53
C LYS A 12 -24.03 19.50 47.57
N ARG A 13 -23.91 20.23 46.45
CA ARG A 13 -23.77 21.70 46.53
C ARG A 13 -24.50 22.41 45.38
N LEU A 14 -25.71 22.84 45.63
CA LEU A 14 -26.28 24.01 45.00
C LEU A 14 -25.73 25.23 45.78
N SER A 15 -24.96 26.12 45.17
CA SER A 15 -24.57 27.39 45.75
C SER A 15 -25.26 28.51 44.97
N PHE A 16 -25.84 29.44 45.73
CA PHE A 16 -26.36 30.69 45.20
C PHE A 16 -25.33 31.78 45.48
N GLU A 17 -24.76 32.36 44.43
CA GLU A 17 -23.77 33.42 44.57
C GLU A 17 -24.31 34.72 43.95
N ASN A 18 -24.10 35.83 44.63
CA ASN A 18 -24.40 37.16 44.11
C ASN A 18 -23.23 37.68 43.32
N TRP A 19 -23.39 37.81 42.04
CA TRP A 19 -22.33 38.33 41.13
C TRP A 19 -22.72 39.72 40.62
N ASN A 20 -21.78 40.65 40.69
CA ASN A 20 -21.96 42.01 40.21
C ASN A 20 -21.00 42.24 39.04
N THR A 21 -21.50 42.14 37.80
CA THR A 21 -20.70 42.30 36.58
C THR A 21 -21.19 43.53 35.83
N GLY A 22 -20.59 44.71 36.05
CA GLY A 22 -20.77 45.91 35.23
C GLY A 22 -22.23 46.30 34.88
N GLU A 23 -22.47 46.81 33.67
CA GLU A 23 -23.79 47.33 33.23
C GLU A 23 -24.90 46.26 33.10
N ASN A 24 -24.55 44.99 33.01
CA ASN A 24 -25.49 43.84 33.02
C ASN A 24 -25.40 43.07 34.34
N ARG A 25 -26.11 43.56 35.38
CA ARG A 25 -26.07 42.94 36.71
C ARG A 25 -26.80 41.62 36.73
N ILE A 26 -26.07 40.51 36.83
CA ILE A 26 -26.59 39.20 37.22
C ILE A 26 -26.71 39.24 38.75
N THR A 27 -27.91 39.24 39.30
CA THR A 27 -28.13 39.37 40.74
C THR A 27 -28.13 38.03 41.47
N GLN A 28 -28.41 36.93 40.81
CA GLN A 28 -28.36 35.57 41.39
C GLN A 28 -27.92 34.56 40.33
N ILE A 29 -27.06 33.60 40.76
CA ILE A 29 -26.66 32.44 39.93
C ILE A 29 -26.95 31.19 40.75
N ALA A 30 -27.69 30.26 40.14
CA ALA A 30 -27.80 28.90 40.62
C ALA A 30 -26.78 27.99 39.86
N ILE A 31 -25.93 27.31 40.63
CA ILE A 31 -24.90 26.40 40.09
C ILE A 31 -25.20 24.99 40.53
N ALA A 32 -25.54 24.11 39.55
CA ALA A 32 -25.65 22.70 39.81
C ALA A 32 -24.39 21.98 39.28
N LYS A 33 -23.60 21.42 40.18
CA LYS A 33 -22.44 20.60 39.81
C LYS A 33 -22.85 19.15 39.61
N PHE A 34 -22.27 18.53 38.58
CA PHE A 34 -22.48 17.11 38.30
C PHE A 34 -21.16 16.44 37.93
N GLU A 35 -21.05 15.16 38.24
CA GLU A 35 -19.90 14.32 37.85
C GLU A 35 -20.28 13.50 36.63
N TYR A 36 -19.29 13.36 35.71
CA TYR A 36 -19.42 12.49 34.55
C TYR A 36 -18.06 11.79 34.27
N SER A 37 -18.09 10.55 33.86
CA SER A 37 -16.89 9.78 33.51
C SER A 37 -15.83 9.73 34.63
N GLY A 38 -16.17 9.17 35.78
CA GLY A 38 -15.26 8.96 36.90
C GLY A 38 -14.95 10.22 37.71
N SER A 39 -13.84 10.88 37.44
CA SER A 39 -13.38 12.05 38.23
C SER A 39 -13.65 13.41 37.59
N LYS A 40 -14.29 13.46 36.42
CA LYS A 40 -14.57 14.72 35.72
C LYS A 40 -15.88 15.34 36.19
N THR A 41 -15.82 16.64 36.50
CA THR A 41 -16.95 17.42 36.97
C THR A 41 -17.37 18.45 35.93
N GLY A 42 -18.67 18.67 35.80
CA GLY A 42 -19.26 19.74 35.03
C GLY A 42 -20.18 20.60 35.89
N GLY A 43 -20.62 21.74 35.37
CA GLY A 43 -21.56 22.60 36.05
C GLY A 43 -22.60 23.19 35.09
N LEU A 44 -23.84 23.27 35.55
CA LEU A 44 -24.89 24.07 34.95
C LEU A 44 -25.02 25.37 35.69
N TYR A 45 -25.02 26.48 34.97
CA TYR A 45 -25.11 27.81 35.49
C TYR A 45 -26.37 28.50 35.00
N PHE A 46 -27.19 28.99 35.90
CA PHE A 46 -28.38 29.77 35.62
C PHE A 46 -28.27 31.13 36.28
N GLY A 47 -28.30 32.21 35.51
CA GLY A 47 -28.22 33.56 35.99
C GLY A 47 -29.52 34.33 35.79
N VAL A 48 -29.93 35.13 36.77
CA VAL A 48 -31.07 36.02 36.66
C VAL A 48 -30.62 37.47 36.88
N GLN A 49 -31.05 38.34 35.98
CA GLN A 49 -30.72 39.78 36.05
C GLN A 49 -31.82 40.53 36.80
N ASN A 50 -31.38 41.52 37.62
CA ASN A 50 -32.23 42.54 38.25
C ASN A 50 -33.36 42.06 39.15
N ARG A 51 -33.28 40.83 39.73
CA ARG A 51 -34.23 40.32 40.75
C ARG A 51 -33.49 39.75 41.94
N GLN A 52 -33.86 40.13 43.15
CA GLN A 52 -33.41 39.48 44.38
C GLN A 52 -34.33 38.35 44.76
N ASN A 53 -33.77 37.26 45.30
CA ASN A 53 -34.50 36.04 45.75
C ASN A 53 -35.41 35.41 44.69
N TYR A 54 -34.91 35.36 43.45
CA TYR A 54 -35.71 34.75 42.36
C TYR A 54 -35.83 33.22 42.46
N PHE A 55 -34.79 32.55 42.95
CA PHE A 55 -34.77 31.10 43.05
C PHE A 55 -35.37 30.65 44.40
N GLU A 56 -36.51 29.93 44.32
CA GLU A 56 -37.18 29.35 45.45
C GLU A 56 -36.76 27.89 45.66
N SER A 57 -37.26 27.26 46.76
CA SER A 57 -36.96 25.83 47.03
C SER A 57 -37.46 24.87 45.95
N ALA A 58 -38.56 25.21 45.25
CA ALA A 58 -39.06 24.45 44.13
C ALA A 58 -38.12 24.42 42.91
N ASP A 59 -37.40 25.54 42.70
CA ASP A 59 -36.41 25.62 41.59
C ASP A 59 -35.22 24.73 41.85
N ARG A 60 -34.88 24.50 43.10
CA ARG A 60 -33.78 23.63 43.53
C ARG A 60 -33.94 22.21 43.00
N THR A 61 -35.15 21.66 43.09
CA THR A 61 -35.48 20.31 42.61
C THR A 61 -35.37 20.25 41.07
N THR A 62 -35.89 21.27 40.38
CA THR A 62 -35.81 21.37 38.92
C THR A 62 -34.37 21.47 38.43
N PHE A 63 -33.52 22.26 39.08
CA PHE A 63 -32.11 22.37 38.73
C PHE A 63 -31.34 21.08 38.98
N CYS A 64 -31.62 20.37 40.08
CA CYS A 64 -31.01 19.07 40.35
C CYS A 64 -31.41 18.05 39.28
N GLU A 65 -32.68 18.00 38.88
CA GLU A 65 -33.15 17.14 37.81
C GLU A 65 -32.51 17.48 36.46
N LEU A 66 -32.40 18.76 36.09
CA LEU A 66 -31.69 19.21 34.89
C LEU A 66 -30.25 18.83 34.93
N ALA A 67 -29.56 19.00 36.07
CA ALA A 67 -28.15 18.60 36.24
C ALA A 67 -28.03 17.07 36.07
N ARG A 68 -28.96 16.28 36.60
CA ARG A 68 -28.98 14.84 36.45
C ARG A 68 -29.18 14.42 34.99
N VAL A 69 -30.14 14.98 34.29
CA VAL A 69 -30.41 14.71 32.88
C VAL A 69 -29.16 15.10 32.04
N THR A 70 -28.57 16.27 32.31
CA THR A 70 -27.40 16.73 31.61
C THR A 70 -26.18 15.81 31.86
N SER A 71 -25.99 15.34 33.10
CA SER A 71 -24.95 14.38 33.45
C SER A 71 -25.10 13.09 32.67
N VAL A 72 -26.29 12.52 32.61
CA VAL A 72 -26.61 11.31 31.84
C VAL A 72 -26.33 11.55 30.35
N PHE A 73 -26.80 12.70 29.81
CA PHE A 73 -26.61 13.04 28.39
C PHE A 73 -25.13 13.19 28.04
N VAL A 74 -24.34 13.89 28.87
CA VAL A 74 -22.89 14.05 28.66
C VAL A 74 -22.17 12.71 28.75
N SER A 75 -22.53 11.87 29.71
CA SER A 75 -21.96 10.53 29.87
C SER A 75 -22.28 9.65 28.67
N LEU A 76 -23.52 9.64 28.19
CA LEU A 76 -23.95 8.88 27.01
C LEU A 76 -23.24 9.36 25.74
N ARG A 77 -23.15 10.70 25.56
CA ARG A 77 -22.41 11.30 24.44
C ARG A 77 -20.93 10.89 24.42
N ASN A 78 -20.29 10.92 25.60
CA ASN A 78 -18.88 10.51 25.70
C ASN A 78 -18.72 9.02 25.38
N LYS A 79 -19.60 8.17 25.92
CA LYS A 79 -19.61 6.73 25.59
C LYS A 79 -19.78 6.49 24.10
N LEU A 80 -20.78 7.11 23.47
CA LEU A 80 -20.98 7.01 22.02
C LEU A 80 -19.75 7.47 21.23
N ARG A 81 -19.09 8.52 21.68
CA ARG A 81 -17.85 9.01 21.03
C ARG A 81 -16.68 8.04 21.18
N ASP A 82 -16.56 7.38 22.33
CA ASP A 82 -15.52 6.39 22.58
C ASP A 82 -15.82 5.09 21.81
N ASP A 83 -17.07 4.63 21.80
CA ASP A 83 -17.52 3.50 20.98
C ASP A 83 -17.27 3.77 19.47
N GLN A 84 -17.56 4.99 19.00
CA GLN A 84 -17.26 5.39 17.63
C GLN A 84 -15.77 5.40 17.31
N LYS A 85 -14.91 5.80 18.25
CA LYS A 85 -13.44 5.74 18.07
C LYS A 85 -12.96 4.30 18.02
N GLU A 86 -13.50 3.43 18.86
CA GLU A 86 -13.17 2.01 18.88
C GLU A 86 -13.62 1.32 17.59
N ILE A 87 -14.84 1.58 17.13
CA ILE A 87 -15.35 1.09 15.84
C ILE A 87 -14.45 1.54 14.69
N ARG A 88 -14.06 2.83 14.63
CA ARG A 88 -13.12 3.34 13.63
C ARG A 88 -11.76 2.66 13.74
N HIS A 89 -11.24 2.47 14.96
CA HIS A 89 -9.97 1.79 15.16
C HIS A 89 -10.00 0.36 14.62
N LEU A 90 -11.09 -0.37 14.85
CA LEU A 90 -11.32 -1.73 14.32
C LEU A 90 -11.50 -1.72 12.79
N GLN A 91 -12.14 -0.69 12.23
CA GLN A 91 -12.32 -0.53 10.79
C GLN A 91 -11.06 -0.08 10.05
N ASP A 92 -10.17 0.69 10.71
CA ASP A 92 -8.97 1.27 10.10
C ASP A 92 -7.75 0.34 10.14
N ARG A 93 -7.81 -0.76 10.91
CA ARG A 93 -6.66 -1.61 11.18
C ARG A 93 -6.82 -3.04 10.67
N ASP A 94 -5.69 -3.63 10.24
CA ASP A 94 -5.57 -5.08 10.04
C ASP A 94 -5.58 -5.79 11.40
N GLN A 95 -6.49 -6.72 11.58
CA GLN A 95 -6.71 -7.40 12.87
C GLN A 95 -5.54 -8.28 13.31
N LEU A 96 -4.75 -8.81 12.37
CA LEU A 96 -3.62 -9.65 12.69
C LEU A 96 -2.40 -8.86 13.16
N THR A 97 -2.07 -7.79 12.43
CA THR A 97 -0.81 -7.04 12.60
C THR A 97 -0.96 -5.74 13.34
N GLY A 98 -2.18 -5.19 13.46
CA GLY A 98 -2.44 -3.88 14.04
C GLY A 98 -1.97 -2.69 13.19
N LEU A 99 -1.40 -2.93 12.02
CA LEU A 99 -1.09 -1.88 11.04
C LEU A 99 -2.39 -1.31 10.45
N TYR A 100 -2.31 -0.19 9.75
CA TYR A 100 -3.47 0.29 9.00
C TYR A 100 -3.87 -0.73 7.92
N ASN A 101 -5.15 -0.75 7.57
CA ASN A 101 -5.60 -1.34 6.32
C ASN A 101 -5.39 -0.35 5.16
N LEU A 102 -5.62 -0.80 3.94
CA LEU A 102 -5.34 -0.02 2.72
C LEU A 102 -6.14 1.29 2.67
N GLU A 103 -7.42 1.26 3.03
CA GLU A 103 -8.29 2.44 2.98
C GLU A 103 -7.85 3.51 3.99
N ALA A 104 -7.55 3.12 5.21
CA ALA A 104 -7.05 4.03 6.23
C ALA A 104 -5.67 4.60 5.84
N PHE A 105 -4.80 3.78 5.26
CA PHE A 105 -3.52 4.22 4.75
C PHE A 105 -3.68 5.27 3.64
N LYS A 106 -4.51 5.01 2.64
CA LYS A 106 -4.81 5.92 1.53
C LYS A 106 -5.32 7.28 2.01
N TYR A 107 -6.27 7.27 2.94
CA TYR A 107 -6.81 8.50 3.52
C TYR A 107 -5.74 9.32 4.26
N ARG A 108 -4.92 8.65 5.09
CA ARG A 108 -3.88 9.30 5.89
C ARG A 108 -2.71 9.79 5.04
N LEU A 109 -2.30 9.02 4.04
CA LEU A 109 -1.30 9.44 3.07
C LEU A 109 -1.67 10.76 2.41
N LYS A 110 -2.91 10.87 1.92
CA LYS A 110 -3.41 12.11 1.31
C LYS A 110 -3.27 13.32 2.24
N ASN A 111 -3.59 13.15 3.52
CA ASN A 111 -3.49 14.24 4.50
C ASN A 111 -2.03 14.62 4.77
N ILE A 112 -1.13 13.63 4.92
CA ILE A 112 0.30 13.88 5.14
C ILE A 112 0.91 14.62 3.94
N LEU A 113 0.63 14.17 2.71
CA LEU A 113 1.16 14.82 1.52
C LEU A 113 0.58 16.22 1.30
N ALA A 114 -0.68 16.47 1.71
CA ALA A 114 -1.28 17.80 1.64
C ALA A 114 -0.66 18.81 2.64
N GLU A 115 -0.16 18.32 3.78
CA GLU A 115 0.53 19.15 4.79
C GLU A 115 2.03 19.28 4.51
N ALA A 116 2.60 18.40 3.67
CA ALA A 116 4.00 18.39 3.31
C ALA A 116 4.41 19.63 2.52
N LYS A 117 5.58 20.18 2.83
CA LYS A 117 6.15 21.32 2.10
C LYS A 117 7.13 20.81 1.05
N GLN A 118 6.93 21.22 -0.19
CA GLN A 118 7.79 20.83 -1.29
C GLN A 118 9.24 21.29 -1.05
N GLY A 119 10.19 20.37 -1.21
CA GLY A 119 11.63 20.67 -1.12
C GLY A 119 12.24 20.66 0.29
N GLN A 120 11.47 20.40 1.34
CA GLN A 120 12.02 20.30 2.72
C GLN A 120 12.28 18.85 3.15
N GLU A 121 11.48 17.90 2.68
CA GLU A 121 11.60 16.48 3.00
C GLU A 121 11.32 15.66 1.75
N HIS A 122 11.95 14.49 1.66
CA HIS A 122 11.68 13.51 0.61
C HIS A 122 10.81 12.40 1.15
N TYR A 123 9.84 11.99 0.35
CA TYR A 123 8.91 10.92 0.68
C TYR A 123 9.05 9.76 -0.31
N ALA A 124 8.89 8.55 0.18
CA ALA A 124 8.80 7.38 -0.70
C ALA A 124 7.74 6.41 -0.19
N LEU A 125 7.02 5.82 -1.14
CA LEU A 125 6.15 4.67 -0.90
C LEU A 125 6.95 3.41 -1.19
N VAL A 126 6.97 2.50 -0.21
CA VAL A 126 7.69 1.22 -0.31
C VAL A 126 6.67 0.10 -0.31
N HIS A 127 6.70 -0.75 -1.32
CA HIS A 127 5.86 -1.95 -1.43
C HIS A 127 6.69 -3.20 -1.20
N ILE A 128 6.29 -4.01 -0.24
CA ILE A 128 7.04 -5.17 0.24
C ILE A 128 6.18 -6.43 0.10
N ASP A 129 6.82 -7.51 -0.31
CA ASP A 129 6.26 -8.86 -0.44
C ASP A 129 7.23 -9.86 0.23
N ILE A 130 6.73 -10.75 1.06
CA ILE A 130 7.54 -11.81 1.68
C ILE A 130 7.52 -13.02 0.76
N ASP A 131 8.61 -13.21 0.03
CA ASP A 131 8.71 -14.28 -0.97
C ASP A 131 8.54 -15.68 -0.33
N LYS A 132 7.81 -16.55 -1.05
CA LYS A 132 7.52 -17.93 -0.63
C LYS A 132 6.77 -18.03 0.71
N PHE A 133 6.00 -17.03 1.08
CA PHE A 133 5.22 -17.03 2.33
C PHE A 133 4.21 -18.20 2.40
N SER A 134 3.61 -18.60 1.25
CA SER A 134 2.75 -19.78 1.16
C SER A 134 3.46 -21.07 1.61
N TYR A 135 4.75 -21.22 1.24
CA TYR A 135 5.57 -22.36 1.67
C TYR A 135 5.67 -22.45 3.20
N VAL A 136 5.75 -21.30 3.88
CA VAL A 136 5.77 -21.30 5.36
C VAL A 136 4.46 -21.81 5.92
N ASN A 137 3.33 -21.32 5.39
CA ASN A 137 2.01 -21.75 5.85
C ASN A 137 1.78 -23.25 5.61
N GLU A 138 2.24 -23.78 4.48
CA GLU A 138 2.12 -25.21 4.11
C GLU A 138 3.00 -26.12 4.97
N ASN A 139 4.23 -25.71 5.26
CA ASN A 139 5.22 -26.57 5.94
C ASN A 139 5.31 -26.37 7.45
N TYR A 140 5.02 -25.16 7.95
CA TYR A 140 5.13 -24.80 9.37
C TYR A 140 3.79 -24.39 10.00
N GLY A 141 2.71 -24.39 9.23
CA GLY A 141 1.37 -24.05 9.68
C GLY A 141 1.08 -22.54 9.71
N GLN A 142 -0.21 -22.20 9.62
CA GLN A 142 -0.69 -20.83 9.57
C GLN A 142 -0.30 -19.99 10.79
N GLN A 143 -0.24 -20.60 11.99
CA GLN A 143 0.18 -19.90 13.21
C GLN A 143 1.61 -19.38 13.13
N THR A 144 2.49 -20.10 12.44
CA THR A 144 3.88 -19.67 12.21
C THR A 144 3.91 -18.50 11.23
N GLY A 145 3.13 -18.57 10.14
CA GLY A 145 2.99 -17.44 9.22
C GLY A 145 2.45 -16.18 9.91
N ASP A 146 1.41 -16.32 10.72
CA ASP A 146 0.84 -15.23 11.50
C ASP A 146 1.87 -14.62 12.47
N ALA A 147 2.70 -15.43 13.09
CA ALA A 147 3.77 -14.95 13.97
C ALA A 147 4.84 -14.16 13.20
N ILE A 148 5.19 -14.58 11.98
CA ILE A 148 6.12 -13.85 11.10
C ILE A 148 5.53 -12.49 10.70
N LEU A 149 4.26 -12.45 10.29
CA LEU A 149 3.59 -11.21 9.92
C LEU A 149 3.49 -10.21 11.08
N LYS A 150 3.19 -10.70 12.30
CA LYS A 150 3.18 -9.88 13.51
C LYS A 150 4.57 -9.35 13.87
N ASP A 151 5.59 -10.19 13.77
CA ASP A 151 6.97 -9.80 14.05
C ASP A 151 7.46 -8.75 13.05
N PHE A 152 7.15 -8.93 11.76
CA PHE A 152 7.46 -7.96 10.71
C PHE A 152 6.78 -6.61 10.97
N ALA A 153 5.48 -6.64 11.26
CA ALA A 153 4.72 -5.44 11.58
C ALA A 153 5.25 -4.72 12.83
N GLY A 154 5.64 -5.46 13.86
CA GLY A 154 6.27 -4.91 15.06
C GLY A 154 7.58 -4.18 14.77
N GLY A 155 8.42 -4.75 13.91
CA GLY A 155 9.66 -4.11 13.46
C GLY A 155 9.41 -2.80 12.69
N ILE A 156 8.38 -2.78 11.85
CA ILE A 156 7.98 -1.58 11.12
C ILE A 156 7.52 -0.47 12.08
N GLN A 157 6.68 -0.82 13.08
CA GLN A 157 6.10 0.16 14.01
C GLN A 157 7.12 0.83 14.92
N THR A 158 8.25 0.19 15.18
CA THR A 158 9.33 0.73 16.02
C THR A 158 10.27 1.68 15.26
N ASN A 159 10.13 1.80 13.94
CA ASN A 159 10.99 2.64 13.13
C ASN A 159 10.40 4.06 12.98
N GLU A 160 11.01 5.05 13.58
CA GLU A 160 10.57 6.46 13.58
C GLU A 160 10.54 7.11 12.18
N ARG A 161 11.23 6.53 11.20
CA ARG A 161 11.22 7.01 9.81
C ARG A 161 9.99 6.55 9.03
N VAL A 162 9.26 5.58 9.55
CA VAL A 162 8.01 5.09 8.96
C VAL A 162 6.86 5.98 9.43
N LEU A 163 6.36 6.84 8.55
CA LEU A 163 5.22 7.71 8.85
C LEU A 163 3.89 6.96 8.85
N LEU A 164 3.74 6.04 7.91
CA LEU A 164 2.57 5.18 7.79
C LEU A 164 2.99 3.78 7.39
N ALA A 165 2.27 2.78 7.89
CA ALA A 165 2.41 1.40 7.48
C ALA A 165 1.04 0.75 7.35
N CYS A 166 0.83 -0.03 6.29
CA CYS A 166 -0.35 -0.87 6.16
C CYS A 166 0.02 -2.29 5.72
N ARG A 167 -0.83 -3.23 6.10
CA ARG A 167 -0.90 -4.54 5.50
C ARG A 167 -2.08 -4.56 4.53
N MET A 168 -1.80 -4.79 3.23
CA MET A 168 -2.85 -4.80 2.21
C MET A 168 -3.68 -6.08 2.30
N TYR A 169 -3.04 -7.22 2.14
CA TYR A 169 -3.57 -8.57 2.23
C TYR A 169 -2.41 -9.57 2.25
N SER A 170 -2.64 -10.79 2.75
CA SER A 170 -1.62 -11.86 2.82
C SER A 170 -0.30 -11.36 3.44
N ASP A 171 0.76 -11.33 2.67
CA ASP A 171 2.14 -10.96 2.98
C ASP A 171 2.60 -9.64 2.33
N TYR A 172 1.63 -8.83 1.84
CA TYR A 172 1.89 -7.54 1.19
C TYR A 172 1.79 -6.38 2.17
N PHE A 173 2.85 -5.60 2.23
CA PHE A 173 2.94 -4.41 3.08
C PHE A 173 3.26 -3.16 2.26
N ILE A 174 2.74 -2.03 2.70
CA ILE A 174 3.05 -0.72 2.13
C ILE A 174 3.49 0.20 3.26
N LEU A 175 4.59 0.92 3.04
CA LEU A 175 5.12 1.91 3.97
C LEU A 175 5.21 3.27 3.28
N LEU A 176 4.94 4.32 4.04
CA LEU A 176 5.35 5.68 3.70
C LEU A 176 6.55 6.04 4.55
N LEU A 177 7.66 6.30 3.92
CA LEU A 177 8.89 6.74 4.55
C LEU A 177 9.15 8.20 4.26
N LYS A 178 9.92 8.85 5.17
CA LYS A 178 10.49 10.17 4.95
C LYS A 178 12.00 10.17 5.21
N GLY A 179 12.71 11.01 4.51
CA GLY A 179 14.14 11.21 4.68
C GLY A 179 14.58 12.61 4.23
N LYS A 180 15.84 12.92 4.48
CA LYS A 180 16.46 14.18 4.02
C LYS A 180 16.67 14.19 2.51
N ASP A 181 16.94 13.02 1.94
CA ASP A 181 17.11 12.79 0.51
C ASP A 181 16.68 11.36 0.14
N GLN A 182 16.62 11.08 -1.16
CA GLN A 182 16.25 9.77 -1.71
C GLN A 182 17.25 8.68 -1.27
N SER A 183 18.54 8.99 -1.24
CA SER A 183 19.60 8.05 -0.87
C SER A 183 19.51 7.60 0.59
N GLU A 184 19.11 8.50 1.51
CA GLU A 184 18.87 8.13 2.91
C GLU A 184 17.73 7.12 3.04
N ILE A 185 16.64 7.30 2.29
CA ILE A 185 15.50 6.37 2.28
C ILE A 185 15.92 5.01 1.71
N GLU A 186 16.63 5.00 0.59
CA GLU A 186 17.10 3.78 -0.06
C GLU A 186 18.04 2.97 0.85
N LYS A 187 18.99 3.64 1.50
CA LYS A 187 19.91 3.00 2.47
C LYS A 187 19.17 2.44 3.68
N LEU A 188 18.18 3.16 4.19
CA LEU A 188 17.34 2.69 5.30
C LEU A 188 16.57 1.43 4.90
N VAL A 189 15.94 1.42 3.72
CA VAL A 189 15.20 0.27 3.20
C VAL A 189 16.14 -0.91 2.99
N ALA A 190 17.32 -0.69 2.39
CA ALA A 190 18.32 -1.73 2.16
C ALA A 190 18.77 -2.38 3.46
N TRP A 191 19.19 -1.57 4.43
CA TRP A 191 19.62 -2.06 5.74
C TRP A 191 18.50 -2.82 6.47
N SER A 192 17.28 -2.27 6.47
CA SER A 192 16.13 -2.90 7.14
C SER A 192 15.77 -4.24 6.51
N THR A 193 15.80 -4.33 5.16
CA THR A 193 15.53 -5.55 4.40
C THR A 193 16.53 -6.63 4.73
N GLU A 194 17.84 -6.32 4.63
CA GLU A 194 18.92 -7.26 4.93
C GLU A 194 18.87 -7.76 6.38
N HIS A 195 18.70 -6.82 7.32
CA HIS A 195 18.59 -7.16 8.74
C HIS A 195 17.41 -8.09 9.05
N TYR A 196 16.25 -7.85 8.42
CA TYR A 196 15.08 -8.69 8.63
C TYR A 196 15.24 -10.06 7.96
N GLU A 197 15.80 -10.14 6.77
CA GLU A 197 16.11 -11.41 6.09
C GLU A 197 17.08 -12.26 6.92
N GLU A 198 18.13 -11.66 7.50
CA GLU A 198 19.04 -12.36 8.42
C GLU A 198 18.33 -12.90 9.66
N LYS A 199 17.42 -12.11 10.24
CA LYS A 199 16.60 -12.53 11.38
C LYS A 199 15.72 -13.72 11.02
N LEU A 200 15.07 -13.69 9.85
CA LEU A 200 14.26 -14.79 9.33
C LEU A 200 15.10 -16.04 9.09
N LYS A 201 16.27 -15.90 8.48
CA LYS A 201 17.21 -17.02 8.22
C LYS A 201 17.68 -17.69 9.51
N LYS A 202 17.96 -16.92 10.56
CA LYS A 202 18.34 -17.47 11.88
C LYS A 202 17.20 -18.24 12.54
N ARG A 203 15.96 -17.73 12.39
CA ARG A 203 14.77 -18.34 13.04
C ARG A 203 14.19 -19.51 12.26
N TYR A 204 14.29 -19.48 10.93
CA TYR A 204 13.74 -20.46 9.99
C TYR A 204 14.82 -20.92 9.00
N PRO A 205 15.82 -21.70 9.42
CA PRO A 205 16.99 -22.04 8.57
C PRO A 205 16.65 -22.83 7.31
N SER A 206 15.58 -23.64 7.34
CA SER A 206 15.10 -24.42 6.19
C SER A 206 14.21 -23.65 5.23
N GLY A 207 13.79 -22.44 5.60
CA GLY A 207 12.98 -21.55 4.77
C GLY A 207 13.81 -20.39 4.24
N THR A 208 13.99 -20.30 2.93
CA THR A 208 14.61 -19.13 2.29
C THR A 208 13.58 -18.02 2.11
N LEU A 209 13.06 -17.49 3.24
CA LEU A 209 12.22 -16.32 3.21
C LEU A 209 13.07 -15.10 2.85
N ARG A 210 12.65 -14.38 1.84
CA ARG A 210 13.27 -13.17 1.36
C ARG A 210 12.24 -12.09 1.13
N LEU A 211 12.67 -10.87 0.91
CA LEU A 211 11.80 -9.75 0.65
C LEU A 211 12.00 -9.22 -0.78
N SER A 212 10.90 -9.10 -1.50
CA SER A 212 10.87 -8.35 -2.75
C SER A 212 10.33 -6.95 -2.48
N VAL A 213 11.17 -5.94 -2.68
CA VAL A 213 10.88 -4.57 -2.28
C VAL A 213 10.92 -3.63 -3.48
N GLY A 214 9.85 -2.86 -3.67
CA GLY A 214 9.79 -1.79 -4.66
C GLY A 214 9.66 -0.43 -3.98
N ILE A 215 10.46 0.53 -4.38
CA ILE A 215 10.47 1.90 -3.86
C ILE A 215 9.99 2.85 -4.97
N CYS A 216 9.03 3.71 -4.67
CA CYS A 216 8.63 4.84 -5.50
C CYS A 216 8.85 6.14 -4.74
N HIS A 217 9.80 6.96 -5.16
CA HIS A 217 9.97 8.31 -4.64
C HIS A 217 8.82 9.20 -5.10
N ILE A 218 8.26 9.98 -4.16
CA ILE A 218 7.13 10.87 -4.41
C ILE A 218 7.68 12.26 -4.71
N GLU A 219 7.83 12.57 -5.99
CA GLU A 219 8.31 13.88 -6.45
C GLU A 219 7.17 14.90 -6.53
N ASN A 220 6.00 14.45 -6.91
CA ASN A 220 4.78 15.26 -6.97
C ASN A 220 3.85 14.91 -5.81
N LEU A 221 3.75 15.81 -4.82
CA LEU A 221 2.90 15.62 -3.64
C LEU A 221 1.39 15.55 -3.95
N ASN A 222 0.98 15.97 -5.14
CA ASN A 222 -0.42 15.90 -5.63
C ASN A 222 -0.69 14.65 -6.46
N GLU A 223 0.26 13.74 -6.59
CA GLU A 223 0.07 12.53 -7.37
C GLU A 223 -0.96 11.61 -6.73
N LYS A 224 -1.71 10.89 -7.58
CA LYS A 224 -2.73 9.96 -7.10
C LYS A 224 -2.07 8.76 -6.43
N PHE A 225 -2.63 8.34 -5.30
CA PHE A 225 -2.17 7.16 -4.56
C PHE A 225 -2.02 5.93 -5.45
N ASP A 226 -3.02 5.65 -6.30
CA ASP A 226 -3.02 4.47 -7.15
C ASP A 226 -1.85 4.47 -8.14
N THR A 227 -1.44 5.65 -8.65
CA THR A 227 -0.26 5.80 -9.52
C THR A 227 1.03 5.52 -8.76
N ILE A 228 1.19 6.09 -7.56
CA ILE A 228 2.37 5.88 -6.71
C ILE A 228 2.49 4.40 -6.32
N LEU A 229 1.36 3.79 -5.93
CA LEU A 229 1.31 2.38 -5.57
C LEU A 229 1.66 1.47 -6.74
N GLU A 230 1.12 1.76 -7.93
CA GLU A 230 1.41 1.00 -9.15
C GLU A 230 2.89 1.08 -9.51
N SER A 231 3.51 2.26 -9.38
CA SER A 231 4.94 2.47 -9.62
C SER A 231 5.81 1.67 -8.65
N ALA A 232 5.52 1.70 -7.36
CA ALA A 232 6.22 0.89 -6.37
C ALA A 232 6.02 -0.62 -6.61
N ASN A 233 4.80 -1.03 -6.98
CA ASN A 233 4.50 -2.43 -7.30
C ASN A 233 5.22 -2.91 -8.57
N LEU A 234 5.35 -2.07 -9.58
CA LEU A 234 6.11 -2.39 -10.79
C LEU A 234 7.59 -2.65 -10.46
N ALA A 235 8.20 -1.79 -9.66
CA ALA A 235 9.57 -1.98 -9.19
C ALA A 235 9.72 -3.29 -8.39
N ARG A 236 8.79 -3.58 -7.47
CA ARG A 236 8.78 -4.83 -6.70
C ARG A 236 8.65 -6.07 -7.60
N LYS A 237 7.77 -6.04 -8.62
CA LYS A 237 7.59 -7.16 -9.56
C LYS A 237 8.88 -7.48 -10.32
N LEU A 238 9.64 -6.47 -10.73
CA LEU A 238 10.93 -6.68 -11.40
C LEU A 238 11.92 -7.43 -10.50
N VAL A 239 11.95 -7.14 -9.18
CA VAL A 239 12.75 -7.92 -8.24
C VAL A 239 12.30 -9.38 -8.23
N LYS A 240 10.99 -9.62 -8.19
CA LYS A 240 10.42 -10.98 -8.13
C LYS A 240 10.73 -11.79 -9.40
N GLU A 241 10.69 -11.17 -10.56
CA GLU A 241 11.06 -11.79 -11.85
C GLU A 241 12.54 -12.14 -11.94
N GLN A 242 13.41 -11.40 -11.25
CA GLN A 242 14.86 -11.65 -11.21
C GLN A 242 15.29 -12.69 -10.16
N GLY A 243 14.37 -13.38 -9.53
CA GLY A 243 14.66 -14.45 -8.57
C GLY A 243 14.18 -14.19 -7.15
N GLY A 244 13.43 -13.10 -6.91
CA GLY A 244 12.69 -12.88 -5.69
C GLY A 244 13.55 -12.56 -4.48
N SER A 245 14.45 -11.58 -4.57
CA SER A 245 15.14 -11.03 -3.39
C SER A 245 15.82 -9.73 -3.78
N GLY A 246 15.54 -8.69 -3.03
CA GLY A 246 16.24 -7.43 -3.20
C GLY A 246 15.30 -6.23 -3.30
N ILE A 247 15.86 -5.14 -3.77
CA ILE A 247 15.22 -3.84 -3.79
C ILE A 247 15.35 -3.25 -5.18
N CYS A 248 14.27 -2.69 -5.68
CA CYS A 248 14.26 -1.94 -6.92
C CYS A 248 13.61 -0.57 -6.67
N VAL A 249 14.25 0.47 -7.15
CA VAL A 249 13.70 1.83 -7.17
C VAL A 249 13.00 2.04 -8.51
N TYR A 250 11.75 2.48 -8.46
CA TYR A 250 10.96 2.78 -9.66
C TYR A 250 11.64 3.87 -10.49
N LYS A 251 11.64 3.65 -11.81
CA LYS A 251 12.04 4.63 -12.83
C LYS A 251 11.00 4.67 -13.93
N GLU A 252 10.76 5.83 -14.52
CA GLU A 252 9.73 6.01 -15.56
C GLU A 252 9.94 5.08 -16.78
N GLU A 253 11.21 4.73 -17.09
CA GLU A 253 11.52 3.79 -18.16
C GLU A 253 10.92 2.39 -17.92
N MET A 254 10.67 2.02 -16.66
CA MET A 254 10.05 0.72 -16.31
C MET A 254 8.59 0.66 -16.76
N ARG A 255 7.87 1.78 -16.62
CA ARG A 255 6.49 1.90 -17.10
C ARG A 255 6.45 1.82 -18.62
N ALA A 256 7.31 2.60 -19.28
CA ALA A 256 7.41 2.59 -20.74
C ALA A 256 7.72 1.19 -21.29
N LYS A 257 8.65 0.44 -20.67
CA LYS A 257 8.96 -0.95 -21.04
C LYS A 257 7.79 -1.88 -20.84
N ARG A 258 7.05 -1.75 -19.73
CA ARG A 258 5.85 -2.56 -19.46
C ARG A 258 4.77 -2.30 -20.50
N ASP A 259 4.51 -1.02 -20.80
CA ASP A 259 3.47 -0.64 -21.75
C ASP A 259 3.83 -1.12 -23.17
N ASP A 260 5.11 -1.04 -23.55
CA ASP A 260 5.63 -1.62 -24.80
C ASP A 260 5.44 -3.13 -24.84
N ALA A 261 5.78 -3.84 -23.76
CA ALA A 261 5.57 -5.28 -23.64
C ALA A 261 4.08 -5.68 -23.81
N ILE A 262 3.16 -4.93 -23.20
CA ILE A 262 1.71 -5.14 -23.33
C ILE A 262 1.27 -4.92 -24.80
N GLN A 263 1.77 -3.89 -25.46
CA GLN A 263 1.47 -3.64 -26.88
C GLN A 263 1.99 -4.77 -27.79
N ILE A 264 3.22 -5.22 -27.56
CA ILE A 264 3.85 -6.32 -28.28
C ILE A 264 3.01 -7.61 -28.14
N THR A 265 2.73 -8.02 -26.91
CA THR A 265 1.99 -9.25 -26.64
C THR A 265 0.56 -9.19 -27.17
N GLY A 266 -0.11 -8.04 -27.04
CA GLY A 266 -1.47 -7.85 -27.55
C GLY A 266 -1.59 -7.89 -29.08
N ARG A 267 -0.51 -7.53 -29.81
CA ARG A 267 -0.49 -7.53 -31.28
C ARG A 267 0.03 -8.85 -31.87
N PHE A 268 0.66 -9.70 -31.08
CA PHE A 268 1.44 -10.85 -31.57
C PHE A 268 0.66 -11.80 -32.51
N TYR A 269 -0.49 -12.31 -32.10
CA TYR A 269 -1.27 -13.21 -32.93
C TYR A 269 -1.81 -12.53 -34.20
N GLY A 270 -2.18 -11.27 -34.10
CA GLY A 270 -2.56 -10.48 -35.27
C GLY A 270 -1.41 -10.33 -36.27
N ALA A 271 -0.21 -10.13 -35.78
CA ALA A 271 1.01 -10.02 -36.60
C ALA A 271 1.36 -11.32 -37.30
N MET A 272 1.20 -12.48 -36.62
CA MET A 272 1.35 -13.80 -37.23
C MET A 272 0.36 -14.00 -38.38
N GLN A 273 -0.92 -13.72 -38.14
CA GLN A 273 -1.96 -13.88 -39.17
C GLN A 273 -1.80 -12.94 -40.35
N GLN A 274 -1.26 -11.77 -40.14
CA GLN A 274 -1.06 -10.74 -41.16
C GLN A 274 0.28 -10.87 -41.88
N GLY A 275 1.14 -11.87 -41.50
CA GLY A 275 2.44 -12.11 -42.10
C GLY A 275 3.47 -11.01 -41.79
N GLU A 276 3.31 -10.30 -40.67
CA GLU A 276 4.29 -9.29 -40.20
C GLU A 276 5.55 -9.91 -39.61
N LEU A 277 5.50 -11.20 -39.24
CA LEU A 277 6.66 -11.96 -38.77
C LEU A 277 7.39 -12.61 -39.94
N GLU A 278 8.61 -12.19 -40.16
CA GLU A 278 9.47 -12.63 -41.27
C GLU A 278 10.60 -13.51 -40.72
N VAL A 279 11.05 -14.48 -41.52
CA VAL A 279 12.22 -15.31 -41.22
C VAL A 279 13.41 -14.81 -42.03
N TYR A 280 14.43 -14.39 -41.33
CA TYR A 280 15.71 -14.01 -41.89
C TYR A 280 16.72 -15.13 -41.69
N LEU A 281 17.55 -15.38 -42.68
CA LEU A 281 18.58 -16.40 -42.63
C LEU A 281 19.95 -15.74 -42.48
N GLN A 282 20.61 -15.99 -41.35
CA GLN A 282 22.01 -15.59 -41.17
C GLN A 282 22.92 -16.73 -41.57
N PRO A 283 23.74 -16.58 -42.65
CA PRO A 283 24.58 -17.65 -43.13
C PRO A 283 25.69 -17.99 -42.13
N LYS A 284 25.93 -19.28 -41.91
CA LYS A 284 27.07 -19.83 -41.18
C LYS A 284 28.15 -20.25 -42.15
N PHE A 285 29.35 -19.67 -42.01
CA PHE A 285 30.46 -19.83 -42.91
C PHE A 285 31.53 -20.72 -42.28
N ASN A 286 31.94 -21.78 -42.98
CA ASN A 286 33.09 -22.57 -42.60
C ASN A 286 34.36 -21.89 -43.08
N LEU A 287 35.25 -21.50 -42.18
CA LEU A 287 36.47 -20.76 -42.48
C LEU A 287 37.53 -21.63 -43.16
N GLU A 288 37.55 -22.93 -42.88
CA GLU A 288 38.52 -23.89 -43.48
C GLU A 288 38.14 -24.18 -44.91
N GLU A 289 36.90 -24.57 -45.16
CA GLU A 289 36.37 -24.90 -46.48
C GLU A 289 36.00 -23.68 -47.33
N ARG A 290 35.99 -22.48 -46.71
CA ARG A 290 35.56 -21.23 -47.34
C ARG A 290 34.19 -21.30 -47.99
N LYS A 291 33.23 -22.02 -47.34
CA LYS A 291 31.88 -22.25 -47.86
C LYS A 291 30.83 -21.96 -46.80
N ILE A 292 29.63 -21.59 -47.24
CA ILE A 292 28.44 -21.58 -46.40
C ILE A 292 28.00 -23.02 -46.20
N TYR A 293 27.90 -23.46 -44.95
CA TYR A 293 27.44 -24.80 -44.56
C TYR A 293 26.05 -24.84 -43.97
N GLY A 294 25.47 -23.69 -43.60
CA GLY A 294 24.13 -23.61 -43.02
C GLY A 294 23.74 -22.18 -42.84
N ALA A 295 22.58 -21.98 -42.22
CA ALA A 295 22.11 -20.66 -41.82
C ALA A 295 21.30 -20.76 -40.52
N GLU A 296 21.30 -19.72 -39.72
CA GLU A 296 20.45 -19.58 -38.58
C GLU A 296 19.16 -18.83 -38.97
N ALA A 297 18.00 -19.40 -38.59
CA ALA A 297 16.72 -18.78 -38.85
C ALA A 297 16.41 -17.80 -37.69
N LEU A 298 16.29 -16.52 -38.00
CA LEU A 298 16.08 -15.45 -37.05
C LEU A 298 14.76 -14.75 -37.35
N ALA A 299 13.90 -14.64 -36.35
CA ALA A 299 12.66 -13.90 -36.46
C ALA A 299 12.92 -12.40 -36.59
N ARG A 300 12.12 -11.74 -37.42
CA ARG A 300 12.04 -10.27 -37.55
C ARG A 300 10.56 -9.91 -37.63
N TRP A 301 10.20 -8.84 -36.95
CA TRP A 301 8.81 -8.37 -36.98
C TRP A 301 8.76 -7.05 -37.75
N ARG A 302 8.25 -7.11 -38.96
CA ARG A 302 8.03 -5.93 -39.82
C ARG A 302 6.57 -5.56 -39.80
N THR A 303 6.28 -4.42 -39.19
CA THR A 303 4.89 -3.90 -39.15
C THR A 303 4.42 -3.48 -40.54
N LYS A 304 3.12 -3.38 -40.75
CA LYS A 304 2.53 -2.86 -42.00
C LYS A 304 2.99 -1.43 -42.33
N THR A 305 3.37 -0.65 -41.34
CA THR A 305 3.92 0.71 -41.52
C THR A 305 5.39 0.69 -41.93
N GLY A 306 6.01 -0.50 -42.01
CA GLY A 306 7.42 -0.66 -42.39
C GLY A 306 8.41 -0.59 -41.24
N GLU A 307 7.96 -0.37 -40.01
CA GLU A 307 8.81 -0.40 -38.81
C GLU A 307 9.33 -1.82 -38.58
N MET A 308 10.64 -1.94 -38.32
CA MET A 308 11.27 -3.20 -37.94
C MET A 308 11.40 -3.30 -36.42
N ILE A 309 10.64 -4.19 -35.78
CA ILE A 309 10.78 -4.51 -34.37
C ILE A 309 11.79 -5.64 -34.24
N MET A 310 12.86 -5.39 -33.49
CA MET A 310 13.97 -6.34 -33.32
C MET A 310 13.64 -7.42 -32.28
N PRO A 311 14.21 -8.63 -32.36
CA PRO A 311 13.97 -9.73 -31.42
C PRO A 311 14.14 -9.36 -29.96
N GLY A 312 15.17 -8.60 -29.63
CA GLY A 312 15.41 -8.14 -28.25
C GLY A 312 14.27 -7.31 -27.65
N ARG A 313 13.36 -6.76 -28.48
CA ARG A 313 12.18 -6.02 -28.01
C ARG A 313 10.94 -6.90 -27.88
N PHE A 314 10.75 -7.93 -28.73
CA PHE A 314 9.52 -8.71 -28.70
C PHE A 314 9.66 -10.11 -28.12
N VAL A 315 10.84 -10.75 -28.20
CA VAL A 315 11.01 -12.12 -27.68
C VAL A 315 10.85 -12.18 -26.16
N PRO A 316 11.52 -11.32 -25.32
CA PRO A 316 11.40 -11.41 -23.88
C PRO A 316 9.94 -11.25 -23.36
N PRO A 317 9.13 -10.29 -23.86
CA PRO A 317 7.71 -10.25 -23.48
C PRO A 317 6.91 -11.51 -23.81
N LEU A 318 7.21 -12.16 -24.97
CA LEU A 318 6.55 -13.39 -25.37
C LEU A 318 7.00 -14.59 -24.53
N GLU A 319 8.27 -14.65 -24.13
CA GLU A 319 8.79 -15.65 -23.20
C GLU A 319 8.08 -15.59 -21.86
N ASN A 320 7.93 -14.38 -21.31
CA ASN A 320 7.30 -14.17 -20.00
C ASN A 320 5.85 -14.67 -19.92
N ILE A 321 5.14 -14.74 -21.06
CA ILE A 321 3.75 -15.23 -21.13
C ILE A 321 3.62 -16.57 -21.84
N GLY A 322 4.74 -17.19 -22.23
CA GLY A 322 4.77 -18.51 -22.90
C GLY A 322 4.47 -18.51 -24.39
N TYR A 323 4.27 -17.34 -25.01
CA TYR A 323 3.97 -17.22 -26.45
C TYR A 323 5.16 -17.45 -27.37
N VAL A 324 6.36 -17.55 -26.82
CA VAL A 324 7.58 -17.87 -27.57
C VAL A 324 7.47 -19.21 -28.29
N VAL A 325 6.76 -20.19 -27.71
CA VAL A 325 6.50 -21.51 -28.32
C VAL A 325 5.72 -21.36 -29.62
N ASP A 326 4.68 -20.51 -29.63
CA ASP A 326 3.90 -20.25 -30.84
C ASP A 326 4.71 -19.52 -31.91
N LEU A 327 5.62 -18.61 -31.48
CA LEU A 327 6.57 -17.96 -32.37
C LEU A 327 7.50 -18.97 -33.01
N ASP A 328 8.07 -19.90 -32.25
CA ASP A 328 8.99 -20.94 -32.75
C ASP A 328 8.29 -21.83 -33.76
N PHE A 329 7.09 -22.33 -33.47
CA PHE A 329 6.31 -23.12 -34.41
C PHE A 329 5.99 -22.35 -35.71
N TYR A 330 5.63 -21.08 -35.59
CA TYR A 330 5.41 -20.22 -36.74
C TYR A 330 6.66 -20.09 -37.62
N ILE A 331 7.80 -19.81 -37.01
CA ILE A 331 9.10 -19.68 -37.72
C ILE A 331 9.47 -21.00 -38.39
N TYR A 332 9.30 -22.15 -37.71
CA TYR A 332 9.53 -23.47 -38.33
C TYR A 332 8.61 -23.71 -39.55
N GLU A 333 7.35 -23.38 -39.44
CA GLU A 333 6.42 -23.52 -40.54
C GLU A 333 6.82 -22.67 -41.76
N GLN A 334 7.17 -21.38 -41.53
CA GLN A 334 7.61 -20.50 -42.61
C GLN A 334 8.92 -20.99 -43.25
N LEU A 335 9.86 -21.48 -42.44
CA LEU A 335 11.11 -22.05 -42.94
C LEU A 335 10.87 -23.29 -43.79
N LEU A 336 10.06 -24.24 -43.32
CA LEU A 336 9.72 -25.45 -44.08
C LEU A 336 9.00 -25.14 -45.42
N ARG A 337 8.11 -24.15 -45.41
CA ARG A 337 7.47 -23.65 -46.63
C ARG A 337 8.50 -23.04 -47.60
N ALA A 338 9.47 -22.31 -47.11
CA ALA A 338 10.55 -21.75 -47.93
C ALA A 338 11.44 -22.85 -48.50
N MET A 339 11.89 -23.81 -47.66
CA MET A 339 12.70 -24.96 -48.10
C MET A 339 11.98 -25.80 -49.19
N LYS A 340 10.66 -26.04 -49.04
CA LYS A 340 9.87 -26.74 -50.06
C LYS A 340 9.85 -25.99 -51.39
N ARG A 341 9.75 -24.66 -51.38
CA ARG A 341 9.83 -23.81 -52.58
C ARG A 341 11.23 -23.89 -53.24
N TRP A 342 12.31 -23.83 -52.45
CA TRP A 342 13.66 -23.90 -52.96
C TRP A 342 13.98 -25.26 -53.56
N LYS A 343 13.55 -26.37 -52.90
CA LYS A 343 13.67 -27.72 -53.43
C LYS A 343 12.96 -27.88 -54.78
N LYS A 344 11.72 -27.36 -54.90
CA LYS A 344 11.00 -27.37 -56.17
C LYS A 344 11.69 -26.55 -57.27
N ALA A 345 12.42 -25.51 -56.89
CA ALA A 345 13.21 -24.65 -57.80
C ALA A 345 14.58 -25.24 -58.12
N GLY A 346 14.87 -26.49 -57.70
CA GLY A 346 16.16 -27.17 -57.99
C GLY A 346 17.36 -26.61 -57.22
N LYS A 347 17.12 -25.87 -56.13
CA LYS A 347 18.22 -25.34 -55.28
C LYS A 347 18.63 -26.39 -54.26
N GLU A 348 19.93 -26.55 -54.09
CA GLU A 348 20.48 -27.35 -52.99
C GLU A 348 20.11 -26.73 -51.65
N LEU A 349 19.70 -27.58 -50.70
CA LEU A 349 19.38 -27.20 -49.34
C LEU A 349 20.55 -27.64 -48.45
N PHE A 350 21.07 -26.71 -47.66
CA PHE A 350 21.94 -27.04 -46.56
C PHE A 350 21.10 -27.61 -45.43
N THR A 351 21.44 -28.74 -44.88
CA THR A 351 20.78 -29.42 -43.76
C THR A 351 21.57 -29.19 -42.50
#